data_7fdd8fcac0bd54770fe2873155c08627
#
_entry.id   7fdd8fcac0bd54770fe2873155c08627
#
_cell.length_a   1.000
_cell.length_b   1.000
_cell.length_c   1.000
_cell.angle_alpha   90.00
_cell.angle_beta   90.00
_cell.angle_gamma   90.00
#
_symmetry.space_group_name_H-M   'P 1'
#
loop_
_entity.id
_entity.type
_entity.pdbx_description
1 polymer ?
#
loop_
_entity_poly.entity_id
_entity_poly.type
_entity_poly.pdbx_seq_one_letter_code
_entity_poly.pdbx_strand_id
1 'polypeptide(L)' 'MENIKLLSVHRDHGRAALTLSNGETLVMPRAMLKERPYRGGTPFDREAFDAFLS' A
#
# COMPACT_ATOMS: atom_id res chain seq x y z
N MET A 1 8.12 -12.31 -13.11
CA MET A 1 7.47 -11.15 -12.47
C MET A 1 6.44 -11.60 -11.48
N GLU A 2 6.50 -11.05 -10.30
CA GLU A 2 5.54 -11.39 -9.27
C GLU A 2 4.30 -10.52 -9.41
N ASN A 3 3.14 -11.17 -9.41
CA ASN A 3 1.88 -10.46 -9.38
C ASN A 3 1.47 -10.30 -7.93
N ILE A 4 1.80 -9.16 -7.35
CA ILE A 4 1.46 -8.86 -5.98
C ILE A 4 0.14 -8.14 -5.94
N LYS A 5 -0.75 -8.55 -5.04
CA LYS A 5 -2.01 -7.87 -4.82
C LYS A 5 -2.04 -7.27 -3.44
N LEU A 6 -2.69 -6.12 -3.33
CA LEU A 6 -2.96 -5.51 -2.05
C LEU A 6 -4.17 -6.21 -1.44
N LEU A 7 -4.00 -6.83 -0.30
CA LEU A 7 -5.08 -7.57 0.35
C LEU A 7 -5.97 -6.65 1.19
N SER A 8 -5.36 -5.77 1.97
CA SER A 8 -6.13 -4.89 2.83
C SER A 8 -5.34 -3.64 3.18
N VAL A 9 -6.06 -2.61 3.59
CA VAL A 9 -5.49 -1.35 4.05
C VAL A 9 -6.04 -1.08 5.44
N HIS A 10 -5.16 -0.97 6.42
CA HIS A 10 -5.53 -0.63 7.79
C HIS A 10 -5.11 0.81 8.08
N ARG A 11 -6.06 1.66 8.41
CA ARG A 11 -5.80 3.06 8.74
C ARG A 11 -5.69 3.23 10.25
N ASP A 12 -4.62 3.88 10.66
CA ASP A 12 -4.39 4.24 12.04
C ASP A 12 -4.21 5.76 12.13
N HIS A 13 -3.87 6.28 13.30
CA HIS A 13 -3.87 7.73 13.57
C HIS A 13 -3.14 8.60 12.55
N GLY A 14 -1.99 8.29 12.16
CA GLY A 14 -1.26 9.07 11.15
C GLY A 14 -0.64 8.21 10.09
N ARG A 15 -0.98 6.92 10.10
CA ARG A 15 -0.34 5.93 9.25
C ARG A 15 -1.36 5.00 8.62
N ALA A 16 -0.95 4.36 7.56
CA ALA A 16 -1.73 3.31 6.93
C ALA A 16 -0.83 2.10 6.72
N ALA A 17 -1.32 0.93 7.07
CA ALA A 17 -0.60 -0.33 6.86
C ALA A 17 -1.23 -1.08 5.70
N LEU A 18 -0.41 -1.45 4.73
CA LEU A 18 -0.85 -2.19 3.56
C LEU A 18 -0.39 -3.63 3.68
N THR A 19 -1.34 -4.56 3.64
CA THR A 19 -1.03 -5.99 3.69
C THR A 19 -1.04 -6.54 2.27
N LEU A 20 0.07 -7.13 1.86
CA LEU A 20 0.25 -7.63 0.50
C LEU A 20 0.09 -9.14 0.43
N SER A 21 -0.20 -9.64 -0.76
CA SER A 21 -0.42 -11.08 -0.96
C SER A 21 0.84 -11.92 -0.77
N ASN A 22 2.01 -11.30 -0.81
CA ASN A 22 3.28 -12.01 -0.58
C ASN A 22 3.66 -12.10 0.90
N GLY A 23 2.80 -11.62 1.81
CA GLY A 23 3.05 -11.64 3.24
C GLY A 23 3.71 -10.39 3.80
N GLU A 24 4.07 -9.44 2.94
CA GLU A 24 4.65 -8.19 3.41
C GLU A 24 3.59 -7.23 3.94
N THR A 25 4.00 -6.41 4.89
CA THR A 25 3.19 -5.30 5.37
C THR A 25 3.99 -4.03 5.19
N LEU A 26 3.42 -3.05 4.51
CA LEU A 26 4.07 -1.77 4.26
C LEU A 26 3.33 -0.68 5.02
N VAL A 27 4.09 0.29 5.55
CA VAL A 27 3.50 1.40 6.29
C VAL A 27 3.78 2.69 5.53
N MET A 28 2.76 3.54 5.40
CA MET A 28 2.89 4.81 4.72
C MET A 28 2.16 5.89 5.50
N PRO A 29 2.53 7.18 5.30
CA PRO A 29 1.77 8.27 5.91
C PRO A 29 0.33 8.27 5.42
N ARG A 30 -0.61 8.36 6.35
CA ARG A 30 -2.03 8.34 6.00
C ARG A 30 -2.43 9.50 5.07
N ALA A 31 -1.78 10.65 5.21
CA ALA A 31 -2.07 11.80 4.38
C ALA A 31 -1.82 11.52 2.89
N MET A 32 -0.89 10.63 2.57
CA MET A 32 -0.58 10.32 1.19
C MET A 32 -1.65 9.45 0.53
N LEU A 33 -2.52 8.82 1.31
CA LEU A 33 -3.66 8.07 0.76
C LEU A 33 -4.65 8.98 0.04
N LYS A 34 -4.69 10.26 0.40
CA LYS A 34 -5.56 11.21 -0.27
C LYS A 34 -5.10 11.48 -1.69
N GLU A 35 -3.79 11.49 -1.90
CA GLU A 35 -3.22 11.73 -3.22
C GLU A 35 -3.25 10.47 -4.08
N ARG A 36 -3.03 9.33 -3.47
CA ARG A 36 -3.03 8.06 -4.17
C ARG A 36 -3.74 6.99 -3.33
N PRO A 37 -5.05 6.86 -3.48
CA PRO A 37 -5.79 5.89 -2.68
C PRO A 37 -5.47 4.46 -3.08
N TYR A 38 -5.21 3.63 -2.08
CA TYR A 38 -5.02 2.20 -2.26
C TYR A 38 -6.24 1.48 -1.71
N ARG A 39 -6.66 0.43 -2.39
CA ARG A 39 -7.81 -0.37 -1.99
C ARG A 39 -7.45 -1.83 -1.96
N GLY A 40 -8.02 -2.56 -1.02
CA GLY A 40 -7.85 -4.01 -0.95
C GLY A 40 -8.44 -4.69 -2.18
N GLY A 41 -7.78 -5.75 -2.63
CA GLY A 41 -8.22 -6.50 -3.79
C GLY A 41 -7.71 -5.99 -5.12
N THR A 42 -6.85 -4.98 -5.12
CA THR A 42 -6.31 -4.41 -6.34
C THR A 42 -4.86 -4.86 -6.57
N PRO A 43 -4.38 -4.88 -7.82
CA PRO A 43 -2.96 -5.14 -8.07
C PRO A 43 -2.09 -4.09 -7.41
N PHE A 44 -0.90 -4.50 -6.94
CA PHE A 44 0.01 -3.62 -6.27
C PHE A 44 1.35 -3.59 -6.98
N ASP A 45 1.84 -2.39 -7.30
CA ASP A 45 3.14 -2.19 -7.94
C ASP A 45 4.11 -1.62 -6.90
N ARG A 46 5.03 -2.46 -6.42
CA ARG A 46 5.99 -2.08 -5.39
C ARG A 46 6.92 -0.97 -5.87
N GLU A 47 7.35 -0.99 -7.12
CA GLU A 47 8.24 0.04 -7.65
C GLU A 47 7.55 1.39 -7.69
N ALA A 48 6.30 1.42 -8.13
CA ALA A 48 5.53 2.66 -8.15
C ALA A 48 5.30 3.19 -6.74
N PHE A 49 5.08 2.27 -5.78
CA PHE A 49 4.90 2.65 -4.38
C PHE A 49 6.17 3.28 -3.82
N ASP A 50 7.33 2.68 -4.07
CA ASP A 50 8.60 3.21 -3.59
C ASP A 50 8.89 4.58 -4.19
N ALA A 51 8.61 4.75 -5.49
CA ALA A 51 8.79 6.03 -6.16
C ALA A 51 7.87 7.10 -5.59
N PHE A 52 6.64 6.71 -5.27
CA PHE A 52 5.66 7.63 -4.70
C PHE A 52 6.08 8.14 -3.32
N LEU A 53 6.70 7.29 -2.52
CA LEU A 53 7.12 7.65 -1.17
C LEU A 53 8.50 8.32 -1.12
N SER A 54 9.27 8.24 -2.17
CA SER A 54 10.62 8.82 -2.19
C SER A 54 10.64 10.33 -2.41
#